data_177265c1751b966af6c22d59ee6d0021
#
_entry.id   177265c1751b966af6c22d59ee6d0021
#
_cell.length_a   1.000
_cell.length_b   1.000
_cell.length_c   1.000
_cell.angle_alpha   90.00
_cell.angle_beta   90.00
_cell.angle_gamma   90.00
#
_symmetry.space_group_name_H-M   'P 1'
#
loop_
_entity.id
_entity.type
_entity.pdbx_description
1 polymer ?
#
loop_
_entity_poly.entity_id
_entity_poly.type
_entity_poly.pdbx_seq_one_letter_code
_entity_poly.pdbx_strand_id
1 'polypeptide(L)'
;MAVSVNTVYTTVLYILNKEQRGYVTPTEFNSIAAQVQEEIFNSYFPDGNQVNRQNQKNTQNDTEFFNMFKDVAYKLHPFEKSIPFTYDTGQSTSVNAFIPTTPTTLYKIGDVISNYVGNSNQQSITQLTSVSDYNKIIRSKLTKPTNSYPVFYTSNASITPITCTGTIPLATNNSTTAVLSIATGLPVVGNFISGVGVTAGAQVTNFNPANNVLTFSAAQTLAAGVSLVFSSAAYNGLTITVDPLPNTISVNGLTVPVNPVWGFSTGNVGQYVYSPGLSTDFELDISEKTNIVTNILKYCGLIINDPLVIEAAMQEAQQVEINEKS
;
A
#
# COMPACT_ATOMS: atom_id res chain seq x y z
N MET A 1 -11.64 -10.34 -10.93
CA MET A 1 -11.86 -9.11 -11.75
C MET A 1 -12.50 -8.06 -10.84
N ALA A 2 -12.02 -6.81 -10.89
CA ALA A 2 -12.57 -5.71 -10.08
C ALA A 2 -14.05 -5.44 -10.39
N VAL A 3 -14.81 -5.00 -9.41
CA VAL A 3 -16.22 -4.61 -9.59
C VAL A 3 -16.29 -3.15 -10.02
N SER A 4 -16.94 -2.87 -11.17
CA SER A 4 -17.05 -1.51 -11.69
C SER A 4 -17.89 -0.62 -10.78
N VAL A 5 -17.30 0.48 -10.33
CA VAL A 5 -17.97 1.50 -9.50
C VAL A 5 -19.16 2.12 -10.21
N ASN A 6 -19.08 2.34 -11.52
CA ASN A 6 -20.18 2.88 -12.30
C ASN A 6 -21.38 1.93 -12.36
N THR A 7 -21.12 0.63 -12.51
CA THR A 7 -22.19 -0.37 -12.53
C THR A 7 -22.89 -0.43 -11.16
N VAL A 8 -22.15 -0.38 -10.08
CA VAL A 8 -22.71 -0.38 -8.71
C VAL A 8 -23.55 0.87 -8.49
N TYR A 9 -23.00 2.06 -8.78
CA TYR A 9 -23.70 3.33 -8.59
C TYR A 9 -25.00 3.41 -9.37
N THR A 10 -24.96 3.04 -10.67
CA THR A 10 -26.18 3.01 -11.50
C THR A 10 -27.21 2.01 -11.00
N THR A 11 -26.78 0.83 -10.53
CA THR A 11 -27.68 -0.17 -9.94
C THR A 11 -28.35 0.35 -8.67
N VAL A 12 -27.60 0.97 -7.77
CA VAL A 12 -28.10 1.58 -6.54
C VAL A 12 -29.14 2.67 -6.87
N LEU A 13 -28.80 3.58 -7.82
CA LEU A 13 -29.74 4.62 -8.26
C LEU A 13 -31.02 4.04 -8.88
N TYR A 14 -30.92 2.97 -9.68
CA TYR A 14 -32.11 2.33 -10.26
C TYR A 14 -33.04 1.77 -9.18
N ILE A 15 -32.50 1.13 -8.17
CA ILE A 15 -33.29 0.57 -7.08
C ILE A 15 -33.96 1.70 -6.29
N LEU A 16 -33.23 2.73 -5.90
CA LEU A 16 -33.75 3.88 -5.15
C LEU A 16 -34.82 4.66 -5.94
N ASN A 17 -34.57 4.92 -7.24
CA ASN A 17 -35.51 5.63 -8.09
C ASN A 17 -36.81 4.84 -8.34
N LYS A 18 -36.72 3.51 -8.50
CA LYS A 18 -37.91 2.65 -8.71
C LYS A 18 -38.88 2.73 -7.54
N GLU A 19 -38.34 2.89 -6.34
CA GLU A 19 -39.12 3.02 -5.12
C GLU A 19 -39.52 4.47 -4.78
N GLN A 20 -39.16 5.46 -5.63
CA GLN A 20 -39.36 6.92 -5.40
C GLN A 20 -38.80 7.43 -4.07
N ARG A 21 -37.68 6.85 -3.59
CA ARG A 21 -37.22 6.99 -2.22
C ARG A 21 -36.03 7.92 -2.04
N GLY A 22 -35.71 8.71 -3.03
CA GLY A 22 -34.68 9.73 -2.93
C GLY A 22 -33.51 9.54 -3.90
N TYR A 23 -32.59 10.44 -3.81
CA TYR A 23 -31.41 10.51 -4.67
C TYR A 23 -30.15 10.53 -3.77
N VAL A 24 -29.18 9.69 -4.09
CA VAL A 24 -27.87 9.68 -3.44
C VAL A 24 -26.88 10.42 -4.33
N THR A 25 -26.26 11.45 -3.77
CA THR A 25 -25.25 12.21 -4.50
C THR A 25 -23.96 11.39 -4.68
N PRO A 26 -23.16 11.67 -5.73
CA PRO A 26 -21.89 10.98 -5.93
C PRO A 26 -20.94 11.07 -4.76
N THR A 27 -20.94 12.17 -4.02
CA THR A 27 -20.08 12.36 -2.84
C THR A 27 -20.50 11.47 -1.69
N GLU A 28 -21.80 11.38 -1.43
CA GLU A 28 -22.35 10.47 -0.40
C GLU A 28 -22.09 9.01 -0.78
N PHE A 29 -22.34 8.66 -2.05
CA PHE A 29 -22.05 7.33 -2.56
C PHE A 29 -20.56 6.95 -2.35
N ASN A 30 -19.62 7.81 -2.71
CA ASN A 30 -18.20 7.55 -2.56
C ASN A 30 -17.80 7.30 -1.10
N SER A 31 -18.37 8.05 -0.16
CA SER A 31 -18.14 7.84 1.28
C SER A 31 -18.66 6.49 1.75
N ILE A 32 -19.89 6.12 1.37
CA ILE A 32 -20.50 4.84 1.72
C ILE A 32 -19.77 3.68 1.05
N ALA A 33 -19.42 3.83 -0.23
CA ALA A 33 -18.74 2.80 -1.00
C ALA A 33 -17.37 2.43 -0.39
N ALA A 34 -16.61 3.44 0.06
CA ALA A 34 -15.34 3.22 0.75
C ALA A 34 -15.52 2.42 2.05
N GLN A 35 -16.52 2.79 2.87
CA GLN A 35 -16.80 2.09 4.11
C GLN A 35 -17.27 0.64 3.87
N VAL A 36 -18.15 0.43 2.90
CA VAL A 36 -18.65 -0.91 2.55
C VAL A 36 -17.51 -1.82 2.05
N GLN A 37 -16.61 -1.28 1.22
CA GLN A 37 -15.45 -2.06 0.77
C GLN A 37 -14.58 -2.49 1.95
N GLU A 38 -14.31 -1.59 2.90
CA GLU A 38 -13.51 -1.88 4.09
C GLU A 38 -14.21 -2.91 4.99
N GLU A 39 -15.53 -2.81 5.18
CA GLU A 39 -16.31 -3.79 5.97
C GLU A 39 -16.25 -5.19 5.37
N ILE A 40 -16.45 -5.31 4.05
CA ILE A 40 -16.37 -6.61 3.35
C ILE A 40 -14.93 -7.16 3.44
N PHE A 41 -13.91 -6.33 3.21
CA PHE A 41 -12.52 -6.76 3.34
C PHE A 41 -12.21 -7.27 4.75
N ASN A 42 -12.68 -6.56 5.78
CA ASN A 42 -12.45 -6.96 7.17
C ASN A 42 -13.22 -8.24 7.55
N SER A 43 -14.35 -8.54 6.89
CA SER A 43 -15.12 -9.75 7.15
C SER A 43 -14.39 -11.06 6.77
N TYR A 44 -13.42 -10.99 5.85
CA TYR A 44 -12.63 -12.16 5.45
C TYR A 44 -11.72 -12.73 6.55
N PHE A 45 -11.36 -11.94 7.56
CA PHE A 45 -10.40 -12.36 8.58
C PHE A 45 -10.98 -13.10 9.79
N PRO A 46 -12.15 -12.75 10.33
CA PRO A 46 -12.76 -13.48 11.45
C PRO A 46 -13.07 -14.95 11.14
N ASP A 47 -13.49 -15.23 9.92
CA ASP A 47 -13.98 -16.55 9.51
C ASP A 47 -12.87 -17.61 9.47
N GLY A 48 -11.62 -17.22 9.17
CA GLY A 48 -10.46 -18.12 9.23
C GLY A 48 -10.24 -18.79 10.60
N ASN A 49 -10.59 -18.12 11.69
CA ASN A 49 -10.51 -18.68 13.03
C ASN A 49 -11.68 -19.62 13.36
N GLN A 50 -12.87 -19.37 12.81
CA GLN A 50 -14.03 -20.25 13.00
C GLN A 50 -13.86 -21.55 12.20
N VAL A 51 -13.37 -21.46 10.96
CA VAL A 51 -13.11 -22.62 10.12
C VAL A 51 -12.05 -23.53 10.72
N ASN A 52 -10.98 -22.98 11.33
CA ASN A 52 -10.00 -23.76 12.07
C ASN A 52 -10.55 -24.48 13.30
N ARG A 53 -11.68 -24.03 13.85
CA ARG A 53 -12.38 -24.66 14.98
C ARG A 53 -13.45 -25.65 14.55
N GLN A 54 -13.95 -25.57 13.34
CA GLN A 54 -14.88 -26.56 12.79
C GLN A 54 -14.08 -27.84 12.57
N ASN A 55 -14.44 -28.87 13.34
CA ASN A 55 -13.88 -30.22 13.17
C ASN A 55 -14.05 -30.64 11.71
N GLN A 56 -12.97 -30.97 11.04
CA GLN A 56 -12.95 -31.58 9.70
C GLN A 56 -13.60 -33.00 9.74
N LYS A 57 -14.86 -33.06 10.08
CA LYS A 57 -15.59 -34.34 10.17
C LYS A 57 -16.12 -34.84 8.84
N ASN A 58 -15.95 -34.07 7.77
CA ASN A 58 -16.52 -34.46 6.48
C ASN A 58 -15.46 -34.41 5.37
N THR A 59 -14.60 -35.41 5.37
CA THR A 59 -13.62 -35.66 4.31
C THR A 59 -14.23 -35.95 2.93
N GLN A 60 -15.56 -36.12 2.84
CA GLN A 60 -16.26 -36.42 1.60
C GLN A 60 -16.63 -35.18 0.78
N ASN A 61 -16.65 -33.98 1.36
CA ASN A 61 -17.00 -32.74 0.69
C ASN A 61 -15.78 -31.84 0.40
N ASP A 62 -14.59 -32.35 0.63
CA ASP A 62 -13.34 -31.61 0.35
C ASP A 62 -12.97 -31.71 -1.15
N THR A 63 -13.92 -31.35 -2.00
CA THR A 63 -13.62 -31.15 -3.42
C THR A 63 -12.95 -29.81 -3.57
N GLU A 64 -11.99 -29.75 -4.50
CA GLU A 64 -11.15 -28.59 -4.75
C GLU A 64 -11.92 -27.28 -5.01
N PHE A 65 -13.19 -27.39 -5.43
CA PHE A 65 -14.07 -26.28 -5.77
C PHE A 65 -14.93 -25.76 -4.61
N PHE A 66 -15.07 -26.49 -3.51
CA PHE A 66 -15.93 -26.14 -2.38
C PHE A 66 -15.14 -25.95 -1.08
N ASN A 67 -13.83 -25.71 -1.20
CA ASN A 67 -12.99 -25.48 -0.05
C ASN A 67 -13.07 -24.00 0.34
N MET A 68 -13.72 -23.70 1.47
CA MET A 68 -13.90 -22.35 1.99
C MET A 68 -12.58 -21.57 2.15
N PHE A 69 -11.48 -22.26 2.50
CA PHE A 69 -10.16 -21.61 2.57
C PHE A 69 -9.66 -21.14 1.22
N LYS A 70 -9.91 -21.91 0.17
CA LYS A 70 -9.54 -21.51 -1.19
C LYS A 70 -10.38 -20.36 -1.68
N ASP A 71 -11.67 -20.32 -1.32
CA ASP A 71 -12.55 -19.22 -1.70
C ASP A 71 -12.14 -17.91 -1.03
N VAL A 72 -11.81 -17.94 0.26
CA VAL A 72 -11.26 -16.76 0.96
C VAL A 72 -9.92 -16.35 0.36
N ALA A 73 -9.02 -17.30 0.03
CA ALA A 73 -7.76 -17.00 -0.63
C ALA A 73 -7.98 -16.36 -2.01
N TYR A 74 -8.95 -16.84 -2.78
CA TYR A 74 -9.33 -16.22 -4.06
C TYR A 74 -9.83 -14.78 -3.90
N LYS A 75 -10.65 -14.52 -2.88
CA LYS A 75 -11.17 -13.18 -2.57
C LYS A 75 -10.05 -12.24 -2.08
N LEU A 76 -9.03 -12.76 -1.40
CA LEU A 76 -7.88 -11.99 -0.92
C LEU A 76 -6.80 -11.76 -1.97
N HIS A 77 -6.74 -12.57 -3.03
CA HIS A 77 -5.71 -12.48 -4.06
C HIS A 77 -5.50 -11.09 -4.68
N PRO A 78 -6.52 -10.25 -4.93
CA PRO A 78 -6.30 -8.89 -5.43
C PRO A 78 -5.47 -8.00 -4.50
N PHE A 79 -5.48 -8.29 -3.20
CA PHE A 79 -4.79 -7.54 -2.15
C PHE A 79 -3.40 -8.09 -1.83
N GLU A 80 -3.08 -9.30 -2.32
CA GLU A 80 -1.76 -9.90 -2.17
C GLU A 80 -0.77 -9.22 -3.12
N LYS A 81 0.21 -8.54 -2.54
CA LYS A 81 1.25 -7.86 -3.32
C LYS A 81 2.62 -8.20 -2.78
N SER A 82 3.57 -8.36 -3.71
CA SER A 82 4.98 -8.46 -3.39
C SER A 82 5.61 -7.07 -3.54
N ILE A 83 6.02 -6.48 -2.43
CA ILE A 83 6.52 -5.12 -2.37
C ILE A 83 8.03 -5.18 -2.17
N PRO A 84 8.83 -4.59 -3.08
CA PRO A 84 10.25 -4.44 -2.87
C PRO A 84 10.51 -3.38 -1.80
N PHE A 85 11.44 -3.69 -0.89
CA PHE A 85 11.93 -2.77 0.10
C PHE A 85 13.38 -2.45 -0.21
N THR A 86 13.74 -1.20 -0.07
CA THR A 86 15.10 -0.72 -0.23
C THR A 86 15.73 -0.44 1.12
N TYR A 87 17.02 -0.72 1.21
CA TYR A 87 17.81 -0.34 2.37
C TYR A 87 17.90 1.18 2.45
N ASP A 88 17.46 1.72 3.56
CA ASP A 88 17.58 3.15 3.80
C ASP A 88 19.00 3.48 4.25
N THR A 89 19.83 3.87 3.30
CA THR A 89 21.20 4.36 3.56
C THR A 89 21.22 5.71 4.27
N GLY A 90 20.07 6.37 4.40
CA GLY A 90 19.87 7.63 5.10
C GLY A 90 19.72 7.50 6.61
N GLN A 91 19.66 6.28 7.16
CA GLN A 91 19.61 6.09 8.60
C GLN A 91 20.98 6.31 9.26
N SER A 92 20.97 7.04 10.35
CA SER A 92 22.10 7.11 11.26
C SER A 92 22.55 5.70 11.66
N THR A 93 23.63 5.26 11.08
CA THR A 93 24.66 4.26 11.51
C THR A 93 24.28 3.06 12.38
N SER A 94 23.08 2.89 12.88
CA SER A 94 22.79 1.89 13.93
C SER A 94 21.72 0.86 13.60
N VAL A 95 20.95 1.02 12.53
CA VAL A 95 19.82 0.11 12.26
C VAL A 95 19.77 -0.26 10.78
N ASN A 96 19.91 -1.54 10.49
CA ASN A 96 19.72 -2.10 9.14
C ASN A 96 18.24 -2.11 8.77
N ALA A 97 17.66 -0.93 8.54
CA ALA A 97 16.24 -0.75 8.27
C ALA A 97 15.96 -0.69 6.77
N PHE A 98 14.97 -1.43 6.35
CA PHE A 98 14.41 -1.41 5.01
C PHE A 98 13.06 -0.70 5.02
N ILE A 99 12.85 0.13 4.03
CA ILE A 99 11.59 0.86 3.81
C ILE A 99 10.99 0.47 2.45
N PRO A 100 9.66 0.51 2.28
CA PRO A 100 9.05 0.19 1.00
C PRO A 100 9.50 1.19 -0.07
N THR A 101 9.84 0.67 -1.24
CA THR A 101 10.28 1.50 -2.39
C THR A 101 9.17 2.43 -2.89
N THR A 102 7.93 1.99 -2.78
CA THR A 102 6.74 2.79 -3.07
C THR A 102 5.89 2.93 -1.82
N PRO A 103 5.32 4.12 -1.55
CA PRO A 103 4.42 4.30 -0.43
C PRO A 103 3.23 3.35 -0.55
N THR A 104 3.23 2.28 0.20
CA THR A 104 2.17 1.27 0.18
C THR A 104 1.81 0.94 1.62
N THR A 105 0.51 1.01 1.92
CA THR A 105 0.01 0.65 3.25
C THR A 105 -0.24 -0.85 3.29
N LEU A 106 0.62 -1.56 4.00
CA LEU A 106 0.43 -2.98 4.29
C LEU A 106 -0.57 -3.15 5.44
N TYR A 107 -1.56 -3.99 5.22
CA TYR A 107 -2.52 -4.41 6.25
C TYR A 107 -1.94 -5.54 7.10
N LYS A 108 -1.38 -6.56 6.45
CA LYS A 108 -0.68 -7.67 7.10
C LYS A 108 0.58 -8.03 6.33
N ILE A 109 1.63 -8.36 7.08
CA ILE A 109 2.88 -8.87 6.52
C ILE A 109 2.78 -10.39 6.50
N GLY A 110 3.06 -10.98 5.35
CA GLY A 110 3.27 -12.40 5.18
C GLY A 110 4.76 -12.75 5.21
N ASP A 111 5.24 -13.32 4.11
CA ASP A 111 6.64 -13.74 4.01
C ASP A 111 7.56 -12.57 3.63
N VAL A 112 8.71 -12.52 4.29
CA VAL A 112 9.82 -11.63 3.93
C VAL A 112 10.91 -12.47 3.27
N ILE A 113 11.22 -12.16 2.02
CA ILE A 113 12.23 -12.84 1.23
C ILE A 113 13.47 -11.98 1.18
N SER A 114 14.59 -12.50 1.70
CA SER A 114 15.89 -11.84 1.71
C SER A 114 16.80 -12.40 0.61
N ASN A 115 17.42 -11.51 -0.16
CA ASN A 115 18.37 -11.87 -1.22
C ASN A 115 19.78 -11.49 -0.81
N TYR A 116 20.70 -12.46 -0.89
CA TYR A 116 22.11 -12.29 -0.60
C TYR A 116 22.94 -12.50 -1.87
N VAL A 117 23.73 -11.50 -2.27
CA VAL A 117 24.65 -11.59 -3.42
C VAL A 117 25.95 -12.27 -2.99
N GLY A 118 26.42 -13.25 -3.76
CA GLY A 118 27.71 -13.91 -3.56
C GLY A 118 27.66 -15.44 -3.42
N ASN A 119 26.54 -16.04 -3.09
CA ASN A 119 26.32 -17.49 -3.10
C ASN A 119 25.10 -17.82 -3.94
N SER A 120 25.26 -17.85 -5.27
CA SER A 120 24.24 -18.41 -6.19
C SER A 120 22.84 -17.83 -6.04
N ASN A 121 22.69 -16.48 -5.89
CA ASN A 121 21.39 -15.83 -5.71
C ASN A 121 20.52 -16.51 -4.62
N GLN A 122 21.09 -16.78 -3.47
CA GLN A 122 20.38 -17.45 -2.39
C GLN A 122 19.24 -16.56 -1.89
N GLN A 123 18.02 -17.01 -2.14
CA GLN A 123 16.81 -16.46 -1.55
C GLN A 123 16.47 -17.23 -0.28
N SER A 124 16.25 -16.55 0.81
CA SER A 124 15.88 -17.15 2.08
C SER A 124 14.62 -16.52 2.62
N ILE A 125 13.67 -17.34 3.07
CA ILE A 125 12.50 -16.88 3.81
C ILE A 125 12.97 -16.50 5.20
N THR A 126 12.66 -15.27 5.60
CA THR A 126 13.12 -14.68 6.84
C THR A 126 12.11 -14.93 7.95
N GLN A 127 12.56 -15.39 9.10
CA GLN A 127 11.70 -15.68 10.23
C GLN A 127 11.36 -14.40 11.02
N LEU A 128 10.08 -14.18 11.27
CA LEU A 128 9.60 -13.08 12.13
C LEU A 128 9.97 -13.35 13.60
N THR A 129 10.55 -12.36 14.25
CA THR A 129 10.87 -12.38 15.67
C THR A 129 10.35 -11.15 16.38
N SER A 130 10.18 -11.23 17.70
CA SER A 130 9.97 -10.02 18.51
C SER A 130 11.27 -9.23 18.64
N VAL A 131 11.18 -7.92 18.85
CA VAL A 131 12.36 -7.05 19.07
C VAL A 131 13.21 -7.58 20.23
N SER A 132 12.57 -8.08 21.30
CA SER A 132 13.25 -8.63 22.46
C SER A 132 14.04 -9.90 22.12
N ASP A 133 13.43 -10.81 21.36
CA ASP A 133 14.07 -12.07 20.98
C ASP A 133 15.14 -11.85 19.92
N TYR A 134 14.91 -10.94 18.98
CA TYR A 134 15.92 -10.49 18.03
C TYR A 134 17.20 -10.05 18.75
N ASN A 135 17.09 -9.18 19.76
CA ASN A 135 18.24 -8.70 20.53
C ASN A 135 18.98 -9.82 21.30
N LYS A 136 18.28 -10.88 21.70
CA LYS A 136 18.91 -12.07 22.33
C LYS A 136 19.61 -12.94 21.31
N ILE A 137 18.94 -13.19 20.17
CA ILE A 137 19.44 -14.08 19.10
C ILE A 137 20.73 -13.52 18.49
N ILE A 138 20.80 -12.23 18.15
CA ILE A 138 21.98 -11.62 17.53
C ILE A 138 23.21 -11.61 18.43
N ARG A 139 23.02 -11.61 19.77
CA ARG A 139 24.10 -11.63 20.75
C ARG A 139 24.59 -13.03 21.08
N SER A 140 23.85 -14.04 20.73
CA SER A 140 24.21 -15.44 21.01
C SER A 140 25.18 -15.96 19.95
N LYS A 141 26.28 -16.57 20.37
CA LYS A 141 27.20 -17.21 19.41
C LYS A 141 26.63 -18.48 18.78
N LEU A 142 25.64 -19.11 19.43
CA LEU A 142 25.05 -20.38 18.98
C LEU A 142 23.86 -20.20 18.05
N THR A 143 23.06 -19.15 18.28
CA THR A 143 21.80 -18.91 17.58
C THR A 143 21.87 -17.70 16.65
N LYS A 144 23.07 -17.16 16.42
CA LYS A 144 23.27 -16.01 15.54
C LYS A 144 22.71 -16.32 14.14
N PRO A 145 21.91 -15.43 13.55
CA PRO A 145 21.35 -15.60 12.23
C PRO A 145 22.42 -15.79 11.15
N THR A 146 22.08 -16.54 10.13
CA THR A 146 22.91 -16.79 8.95
C THR A 146 22.13 -16.47 7.68
N ASN A 147 22.81 -16.36 6.54
CA ASN A 147 22.14 -16.11 5.25
C ASN A 147 21.13 -17.20 4.88
N SER A 148 21.27 -18.41 5.42
CA SER A 148 20.30 -19.51 5.22
C SER A 148 19.13 -19.46 6.19
N TYR A 149 19.30 -18.82 7.34
CA TYR A 149 18.29 -18.70 8.40
C TYR A 149 18.26 -17.25 8.92
N PRO A 150 17.87 -16.29 8.10
CA PRO A 150 17.79 -14.91 8.51
C PRO A 150 16.58 -14.68 9.41
N VAL A 151 16.67 -13.67 10.26
CA VAL A 151 15.57 -13.22 11.12
C VAL A 151 15.24 -11.77 10.87
N PHE A 152 14.00 -11.38 11.08
CA PHE A 152 13.57 -10.00 10.97
C PHE A 152 12.63 -9.60 12.10
N TYR A 153 12.55 -8.33 12.34
CA TYR A 153 11.47 -7.72 13.12
C TYR A 153 10.94 -6.49 12.41
N THR A 154 9.73 -6.12 12.76
CA THR A 154 9.04 -4.95 12.23
C THR A 154 8.98 -3.87 13.29
N SER A 155 9.13 -2.63 12.87
CA SER A 155 8.92 -1.46 13.73
C SER A 155 8.29 -0.33 12.92
N ASN A 156 7.59 0.57 13.61
CA ASN A 156 7.21 1.84 13.03
C ASN A 156 8.28 2.85 13.41
N ALA A 157 8.96 3.38 12.43
CA ALA A 157 9.97 4.40 12.63
C ALA A 157 9.61 5.69 11.90
N SER A 158 9.83 6.80 12.58
CA SER A 158 9.88 8.11 11.94
C SER A 158 11.33 8.37 11.54
N ILE A 159 11.58 8.33 10.23
CA ILE A 159 12.90 8.55 9.67
C ILE A 159 13.00 10.04 9.35
N THR A 160 13.84 10.74 10.09
CA THR A 160 14.18 12.11 9.76
C THR A 160 15.06 12.15 8.52
N PRO A 161 14.80 13.06 7.56
CA PRO A 161 15.63 13.16 6.38
C PRO A 161 17.09 13.42 6.74
N ILE A 162 18.01 12.61 6.22
CA ILE A 162 19.42 12.96 6.24
C ILE A 162 19.64 14.03 5.18
N THR A 163 20.25 15.12 5.60
CA THR A 163 20.63 16.19 4.71
C THR A 163 22.12 16.09 4.41
N CYS A 164 22.47 16.05 3.14
CA CYS A 164 23.81 16.36 2.68
C CYS A 164 23.82 17.73 2.03
N THR A 165 24.94 18.42 2.07
CA THR A 165 25.08 19.76 1.53
C THR A 165 26.25 19.83 0.56
N GLY A 166 26.10 20.66 -0.47
CA GLY A 166 27.16 20.94 -1.42
C GLY A 166 26.91 22.26 -2.10
N THR A 167 27.93 22.76 -2.78
CA THR A 167 27.85 24.01 -3.53
C THR A 167 28.08 23.76 -5.02
N ILE A 168 27.48 24.56 -5.88
CA ILE A 168 27.66 24.50 -7.32
C ILE A 168 28.82 25.50 -7.67
N PRO A 169 30.00 25.01 -8.02
CA PRO A 169 31.15 25.89 -8.32
C PRO A 169 30.98 26.65 -9.64
N LEU A 170 30.24 26.09 -10.59
CA LEU A 170 30.02 26.67 -11.92
C LEU A 170 28.51 26.84 -12.17
N ALA A 171 28.13 28.04 -12.66
CA ALA A 171 26.72 28.28 -13.00
C ALA A 171 26.21 27.30 -14.06
N THR A 172 24.97 26.88 -13.91
CA THR A 172 24.24 26.06 -14.89
C THR A 172 23.14 26.89 -15.55
N ASN A 173 22.88 26.65 -16.82
CA ASN A 173 21.77 27.30 -17.53
C ASN A 173 20.93 26.22 -18.21
N ASN A 174 19.71 26.01 -17.73
CA ASN A 174 18.80 25.01 -18.24
C ASN A 174 19.45 23.62 -18.45
N SER A 175 20.27 23.20 -17.48
CA SER A 175 21.05 21.96 -17.53
C SER A 175 20.46 20.90 -16.58
N THR A 176 20.46 19.66 -17.04
CA THR A 176 20.11 18.50 -16.18
C THR A 176 21.32 17.98 -15.40
N THR A 177 22.51 18.55 -15.61
CA THR A 177 23.71 18.11 -14.89
C THR A 177 24.47 19.31 -14.33
N ALA A 178 25.11 19.12 -13.17
CA ALA A 178 25.99 20.08 -12.54
C ALA A 178 27.16 19.38 -11.85
N VAL A 179 28.29 20.06 -11.73
CA VAL A 179 29.37 19.62 -10.86
C VAL A 179 29.11 20.13 -9.45
N LEU A 180 29.23 19.25 -8.46
CA LEU A 180 28.98 19.55 -7.05
C LEU A 180 30.27 19.58 -6.27
N SER A 181 30.51 20.64 -5.51
CA SER A 181 31.50 20.63 -4.43
C SER A 181 30.86 20.22 -3.15
N ILE A 182 31.17 19.03 -2.63
CA ILE A 182 30.52 18.41 -1.50
C ILE A 182 31.05 19.02 -0.20
N ALA A 183 30.14 19.47 0.67
CA ALA A 183 30.48 19.95 1.99
C ALA A 183 30.23 18.88 3.08
N THR A 184 29.12 18.15 2.99
CA THR A 184 28.77 17.07 3.93
C THR A 184 28.02 15.95 3.23
N GLY A 185 28.38 14.69 3.50
CA GLY A 185 27.72 13.53 2.95
C GLY A 185 27.78 13.39 1.43
N LEU A 186 27.17 12.38 0.88
CA LEU A 186 27.06 12.16 -0.57
C LEU A 186 25.58 12.19 -0.97
N PRO A 187 25.21 12.88 -2.08
CA PRO A 187 23.87 12.80 -2.62
C PRO A 187 23.53 11.36 -3.07
N VAL A 188 22.32 10.92 -2.79
CA VAL A 188 21.80 9.61 -3.18
C VAL A 188 20.68 9.81 -4.21
N VAL A 189 20.55 8.89 -5.15
CA VAL A 189 19.46 8.89 -6.12
C VAL A 189 18.12 8.88 -5.38
N GLY A 190 17.20 9.76 -5.79
CA GLY A 190 15.92 9.97 -5.13
C GLY A 190 15.91 11.08 -4.07
N ASN A 191 17.06 11.62 -3.64
CA ASN A 191 17.07 12.77 -2.75
C ASN A 191 16.39 13.97 -3.38
N PHE A 192 15.55 14.66 -2.61
CA PHE A 192 15.02 15.97 -2.97
C PHE A 192 16.11 17.03 -2.86
N ILE A 193 16.09 17.97 -3.77
CA ILE A 193 17.08 19.04 -3.86
C ILE A 193 16.38 20.36 -3.48
N SER A 194 17.01 21.12 -2.59
CA SER A 194 16.55 22.45 -2.22
C SER A 194 17.72 23.44 -2.29
N GLY A 195 17.44 24.65 -2.69
CA GLY A 195 18.43 25.72 -2.84
C GLY A 195 17.88 26.87 -3.67
N VAL A 196 18.61 27.96 -3.72
CA VAL A 196 18.22 29.14 -4.52
C VAL A 196 18.27 28.79 -6.01
N GLY A 197 17.17 29.00 -6.72
CA GLY A 197 17.06 28.71 -8.16
C GLY A 197 16.71 27.26 -8.50
N VAL A 198 16.54 26.38 -7.51
CA VAL A 198 16.12 24.99 -7.74
C VAL A 198 14.60 24.95 -7.96
N THR A 199 14.19 24.24 -9.01
CA THR A 199 12.77 23.98 -9.28
C THR A 199 12.16 23.11 -8.18
N ALA A 200 10.99 23.48 -7.70
CA ALA A 200 10.29 22.72 -6.64
C ALA A 200 10.08 21.24 -7.06
N GLY A 201 10.38 20.32 -6.16
CA GLY A 201 10.27 18.89 -6.41
C GLY A 201 11.40 18.26 -7.22
N ALA A 202 12.47 19.00 -7.54
CA ALA A 202 13.64 18.44 -8.20
C ALA A 202 14.31 17.36 -7.33
N GLN A 203 14.72 16.27 -7.97
CA GLN A 203 15.36 15.12 -7.33
C GLN A 203 16.68 14.77 -8.02
N VAL A 204 17.53 14.07 -7.28
CA VAL A 204 18.74 13.45 -7.81
C VAL A 204 18.35 12.21 -8.61
N THR A 205 18.67 12.16 -9.89
CA THR A 205 18.49 10.98 -10.74
C THR A 205 19.76 10.16 -10.88
N ASN A 206 20.92 10.81 -10.79
CA ASN A 206 22.21 10.12 -10.77
C ASN A 206 23.25 11.02 -10.07
N PHE A 207 24.22 10.39 -9.42
CA PHE A 207 25.39 11.04 -8.88
C PHE A 207 26.63 10.18 -9.13
N ASN A 208 27.63 10.76 -9.78
CA ASN A 208 28.91 10.09 -10.02
C ASN A 208 29.96 10.65 -9.06
N PRO A 209 30.37 9.88 -8.04
CA PRO A 209 31.33 10.36 -7.04
C PRO A 209 32.77 10.52 -7.59
N ALA A 210 33.11 9.91 -8.72
CA ALA A 210 34.44 10.01 -9.30
C ALA A 210 34.74 11.40 -9.88
N ASN A 211 33.72 12.08 -10.39
CA ASN A 211 33.86 13.43 -10.99
C ASN A 211 32.90 14.45 -10.35
N ASN A 212 32.19 14.04 -9.30
CA ASN A 212 31.16 14.83 -8.57
C ASN A 212 30.06 15.40 -9.49
N VAL A 213 29.73 14.70 -10.57
CA VAL A 213 28.65 15.12 -11.45
C VAL A 213 27.31 14.64 -10.91
N LEU A 214 26.43 15.59 -10.67
CA LEU A 214 25.06 15.41 -10.25
C LEU A 214 24.12 15.52 -11.45
N THR A 215 23.14 14.64 -11.54
CA THR A 215 22.06 14.71 -12.55
C THR A 215 20.73 14.97 -11.86
N PHE A 216 19.98 15.95 -12.37
CA PHE A 216 18.68 16.36 -11.86
C PHE A 216 17.53 15.70 -12.62
N SER A 217 16.40 15.53 -11.96
CA SER A 217 15.15 15.06 -12.59
C SER A 217 14.57 16.07 -13.59
N ALA A 218 14.91 17.35 -13.45
CA ALA A 218 14.52 18.43 -14.36
C ALA A 218 15.69 19.40 -14.57
N ALA A 219 15.74 20.07 -15.71
CA ALA A 219 16.76 21.05 -16.00
C ALA A 219 16.75 22.22 -14.99
N GLN A 220 17.91 22.63 -14.53
CA GLN A 220 18.10 23.67 -13.52
C GLN A 220 18.93 24.82 -14.04
N THR A 221 18.58 26.03 -13.59
CA THR A 221 19.40 27.24 -13.83
C THR A 221 19.90 27.76 -12.49
N LEU A 222 21.14 27.43 -12.16
CA LEU A 222 21.74 27.71 -10.86
C LEU A 222 22.94 28.67 -11.05
N ALA A 223 23.03 29.66 -10.17
CA ALA A 223 24.21 30.56 -10.16
C ALA A 223 25.40 29.83 -9.54
N ALA A 224 26.60 30.26 -9.88
CA ALA A 224 27.82 29.79 -9.24
C ALA A 224 27.80 30.18 -7.74
N GLY A 225 28.29 29.28 -6.89
CA GLY A 225 28.32 29.46 -5.44
C GLY A 225 27.02 29.16 -4.72
N VAL A 226 25.96 28.72 -5.42
CA VAL A 226 24.71 28.32 -4.79
C VAL A 226 24.92 27.10 -3.93
N SER A 227 24.44 27.18 -2.68
CA SER A 227 24.41 26.05 -1.75
C SER A 227 23.17 25.22 -2.00
N LEU A 228 23.36 23.91 -2.18
CA LEU A 228 22.30 22.93 -2.33
C LEU A 228 22.23 22.05 -1.07
N VAL A 229 21.02 21.76 -0.66
CA VAL A 229 20.73 20.79 0.39
C VAL A 229 19.99 19.62 -0.26
N PHE A 230 20.49 18.42 -0.05
CA PHE A 230 19.91 17.17 -0.50
C PHE A 230 19.28 16.47 0.69
N SER A 231 18.03 16.11 0.60
CA SER A 231 17.32 15.44 1.69
C SER A 231 16.61 14.19 1.17
N SER A 232 16.70 13.10 1.91
CA SER A 232 15.80 11.97 1.69
C SER A 232 14.36 12.39 2.00
N ALA A 233 13.36 11.69 1.43
CA ALA A 233 11.99 11.86 1.88
C ALA A 233 11.90 11.52 3.36
N ALA A 234 11.15 12.32 4.13
CA ALA A 234 10.75 11.90 5.47
C ALA A 234 9.86 10.67 5.33
N TYR A 235 10.20 9.60 6.03
CA TYR A 235 9.39 8.40 6.07
C TYR A 235 8.86 8.19 7.49
N ASN A 236 7.57 8.00 7.61
CA ASN A 236 6.92 7.62 8.85
C ASN A 236 6.02 6.41 8.57
N GLY A 237 6.45 5.27 9.01
CA GLY A 237 5.71 4.05 8.73
C GLY A 237 6.49 2.79 9.07
N LEU A 238 6.07 1.71 8.44
CA LEU A 238 6.61 0.38 8.64
C LEU A 238 8.05 0.28 8.15
N THR A 239 8.96 -0.12 9.05
CA THR A 239 10.33 -0.49 8.73
C THR A 239 10.56 -1.96 9.07
N ILE A 240 11.41 -2.61 8.29
CA ILE A 240 11.81 -4.00 8.49
C ILE A 240 13.32 -4.04 8.71
N THR A 241 13.73 -4.61 9.83
CA THR A 241 15.15 -4.84 10.15
C THR A 241 15.45 -6.31 9.99
N VAL A 242 16.48 -6.64 9.21
CA VAL A 242 16.88 -8.02 8.90
C VAL A 242 18.32 -8.24 9.30
N ASP A 243 18.61 -9.40 9.89
CA ASP A 243 19.96 -9.86 10.19
C ASP A 243 20.16 -11.32 9.71
N PRO A 244 21.23 -11.64 8.99
CA PRO A 244 22.27 -10.78 8.43
C PRO A 244 21.72 -9.81 7.38
N LEU A 245 22.42 -8.68 7.17
CA LEU A 245 22.00 -7.65 6.23
C LEU A 245 21.97 -8.20 4.79
N PRO A 246 20.77 -8.29 4.15
CA PRO A 246 20.65 -8.71 2.76
C PRO A 246 20.91 -7.55 1.80
N ASN A 247 21.12 -7.85 0.53
CA ASN A 247 21.22 -6.84 -0.52
C ASN A 247 19.88 -6.19 -0.84
N THR A 248 18.84 -7.01 -0.93
CA THR A 248 17.47 -6.56 -1.17
C THR A 248 16.51 -7.46 -0.41
N ILE A 249 15.36 -6.92 -0.04
CA ILE A 249 14.25 -7.72 0.49
C ILE A 249 12.99 -7.48 -0.33
N SER A 250 12.14 -8.50 -0.39
CA SER A 250 10.81 -8.45 -0.94
C SER A 250 9.82 -8.92 0.12
N VAL A 251 8.78 -8.15 0.34
CA VAL A 251 7.77 -8.44 1.34
C VAL A 251 6.47 -8.82 0.65
N ASN A 252 6.03 -10.04 0.84
CA ASN A 252 4.72 -10.47 0.43
C ASN A 252 3.74 -10.15 1.55
N GLY A 253 2.65 -9.50 1.22
CA GLY A 253 1.67 -9.12 2.23
C GLY A 253 0.37 -8.66 1.63
N LEU A 254 -0.60 -8.44 2.49
CA LEU A 254 -1.90 -7.90 2.13
C LEU A 254 -1.85 -6.37 2.23
N THR A 255 -2.32 -5.71 1.17
CA THR A 255 -2.47 -4.25 1.15
C THR A 255 -3.87 -3.85 1.58
N VAL A 256 -4.00 -2.64 2.12
CA VAL A 256 -5.31 -2.03 2.37
C VAL A 256 -5.96 -1.72 1.03
N PRO A 257 -7.26 -2.03 0.84
CA PRO A 257 -7.99 -1.68 -0.38
C PRO A 257 -7.94 -0.18 -0.68
N VAL A 258 -7.77 0.17 -1.95
CA VAL A 258 -7.88 1.56 -2.40
C VAL A 258 -9.36 1.96 -2.41
N ASN A 259 -9.67 3.13 -1.86
CA ASN A 259 -11.05 3.61 -1.80
C ASN A 259 -11.67 3.74 -3.21
N PRO A 260 -12.84 3.13 -3.45
CA PRO A 260 -13.54 3.28 -4.72
C PRO A 260 -14.07 4.71 -4.85
N VAL A 261 -13.97 5.27 -6.04
CA VAL A 261 -14.43 6.62 -6.35
C VAL A 261 -15.21 6.62 -7.65
N TRP A 262 -16.46 7.03 -7.60
CA TRP A 262 -17.20 7.38 -8.78
C TRP A 262 -16.88 8.84 -9.15
N GLY A 263 -15.98 9.00 -10.11
CA GLY A 263 -15.52 10.29 -10.59
C GLY A 263 -16.57 10.93 -11.51
N PHE A 264 -16.77 12.22 -11.38
CA PHE A 264 -17.76 12.96 -12.15
C PHE A 264 -17.27 14.35 -12.57
N SER A 265 -17.89 14.86 -13.63
CA SER A 265 -17.84 16.27 -14.02
C SER A 265 -19.25 16.85 -13.97
N THR A 266 -19.35 18.15 -13.75
CA THR A 266 -20.63 18.87 -13.80
C THR A 266 -20.92 19.29 -15.24
N GLY A 267 -22.05 18.84 -15.78
CA GLY A 267 -22.52 19.27 -17.09
C GLY A 267 -23.13 20.68 -17.07
N ASN A 268 -23.50 21.22 -18.24
CA ASN A 268 -23.94 22.59 -18.41
C ASN A 268 -25.23 22.96 -17.65
N VAL A 269 -25.99 21.95 -17.18
CA VAL A 269 -27.24 22.12 -16.42
C VAL A 269 -27.09 21.68 -14.97
N GLY A 270 -25.83 21.46 -14.51
CA GLY A 270 -25.54 21.04 -13.17
C GLY A 270 -25.69 19.53 -12.91
N GLN A 271 -25.98 18.73 -13.94
CA GLN A 271 -26.05 17.27 -13.81
C GLN A 271 -24.63 16.65 -13.62
N TYR A 272 -24.57 15.56 -12.87
CA TYR A 272 -23.34 14.78 -12.72
C TYR A 272 -23.16 13.84 -13.91
N VAL A 273 -22.01 13.96 -14.57
CA VAL A 273 -21.63 13.13 -15.73
C VAL A 273 -20.45 12.25 -15.31
N TYR A 274 -20.58 10.95 -15.50
CA TYR A 274 -19.53 9.99 -15.19
C TYR A 274 -18.22 10.28 -15.92
N SER A 275 -17.11 10.30 -15.20
CA SER A 275 -15.78 10.49 -15.75
C SER A 275 -14.90 9.28 -15.44
N PRO A 276 -14.64 8.38 -16.41
CA PRO A 276 -13.81 7.19 -16.17
C PRO A 276 -12.40 7.51 -15.70
N GLY A 277 -11.80 8.60 -16.21
CA GLY A 277 -10.44 9.00 -15.86
C GLY A 277 -10.25 9.51 -14.42
N LEU A 278 -11.36 9.87 -13.74
CA LEU A 278 -11.37 10.29 -12.34
C LEU A 278 -11.97 9.22 -11.41
N SER A 279 -12.28 8.05 -11.95
CA SER A 279 -12.95 6.97 -11.22
C SER A 279 -11.97 5.90 -10.81
N THR A 280 -12.23 5.30 -9.65
CA THR A 280 -11.51 4.12 -9.13
C THR A 280 -12.52 3.02 -8.85
N ASP A 281 -12.34 1.87 -9.45
CA ASP A 281 -13.21 0.71 -9.25
C ASP A 281 -12.97 0.05 -7.88
N PHE A 282 -13.93 -0.78 -7.44
CA PHE A 282 -13.74 -1.62 -6.26
C PHE A 282 -12.65 -2.65 -6.52
N GLU A 283 -11.75 -2.85 -5.57
CA GLU A 283 -10.71 -3.90 -5.67
C GLU A 283 -11.23 -5.30 -5.28
N LEU A 284 -12.46 -5.39 -4.74
CA LEU A 284 -13.09 -6.66 -4.38
C LEU A 284 -13.35 -7.54 -5.61
N ASP A 285 -13.40 -8.86 -5.38
CA ASP A 285 -13.73 -9.83 -6.43
C ASP A 285 -15.16 -9.62 -6.96
N ILE A 286 -15.40 -10.02 -8.20
CA ILE A 286 -16.69 -9.85 -8.87
C ILE A 286 -17.82 -10.60 -8.18
N SER A 287 -17.55 -11.66 -7.44
CA SER A 287 -18.52 -12.41 -6.64
C SER A 287 -19.16 -11.55 -5.54
N GLU A 288 -18.47 -10.51 -5.07
CA GLU A 288 -18.97 -9.61 -4.02
C GLU A 288 -19.90 -8.51 -4.53
N LYS A 289 -20.18 -8.45 -5.84
CA LYS A 289 -20.99 -7.38 -6.43
C LYS A 289 -22.36 -7.22 -5.76
N THR A 290 -23.06 -8.33 -5.50
CA THR A 290 -24.37 -8.31 -4.85
C THR A 290 -24.25 -7.84 -3.41
N ASN A 291 -23.27 -8.32 -2.69
CA ASN A 291 -22.99 -7.94 -1.31
C ASN A 291 -22.67 -6.44 -1.19
N ILE A 292 -21.85 -5.89 -2.10
CA ILE A 292 -21.57 -4.44 -2.17
C ILE A 292 -22.86 -3.64 -2.35
N VAL A 293 -23.69 -4.00 -3.33
CA VAL A 293 -24.95 -3.27 -3.63
C VAL A 293 -25.88 -3.32 -2.43
N THR A 294 -26.07 -4.50 -1.80
CA THR A 294 -26.94 -4.68 -0.63
C THR A 294 -26.47 -3.83 0.55
N ASN A 295 -25.18 -3.86 0.87
CA ASN A 295 -24.65 -3.07 1.98
C ASN A 295 -24.73 -1.56 1.71
N ILE A 296 -24.50 -1.10 0.47
CA ILE A 296 -24.69 0.31 0.11
C ILE A 296 -26.16 0.72 0.28
N LEU A 297 -27.10 -0.10 -0.18
CA LEU A 297 -28.53 0.17 0.00
C LEU A 297 -28.95 0.24 1.46
N LYS A 298 -28.37 -0.59 2.31
CA LYS A 298 -28.59 -0.53 3.77
C LYS A 298 -28.20 0.83 4.35
N TYR A 299 -27.04 1.36 3.97
CA TYR A 299 -26.61 2.69 4.39
C TYR A 299 -27.44 3.80 3.76
N CYS A 300 -27.79 3.69 2.48
CA CYS A 300 -28.69 4.63 1.81
C CYS A 300 -30.06 4.65 2.45
N GLY A 301 -30.58 3.50 2.89
CA GLY A 301 -31.83 3.39 3.63
C GLY A 301 -31.80 4.13 4.95
N LEU A 302 -30.69 4.09 5.68
CA LEU A 302 -30.49 4.87 6.89
C LEU A 302 -30.46 6.39 6.60
N ILE A 303 -29.78 6.82 5.57
CA ILE A 303 -29.69 8.22 5.18
C ILE A 303 -31.07 8.77 4.76
N ILE A 304 -31.82 7.98 4.00
CA ILE A 304 -33.17 8.34 3.53
C ILE A 304 -34.23 8.16 4.65
N ASN A 305 -33.82 7.59 5.77
CA ASN A 305 -34.67 7.31 6.93
C ASN A 305 -35.91 6.44 6.58
N ASP A 306 -35.70 5.45 5.68
CA ASP A 306 -36.74 4.52 5.28
C ASP A 306 -36.59 3.15 5.97
N PRO A 307 -37.46 2.80 6.90
CA PRO A 307 -37.36 1.57 7.67
C PRO A 307 -37.52 0.31 6.80
N LEU A 308 -38.28 0.35 5.71
CA LEU A 308 -38.46 -0.82 4.84
C LEU A 308 -37.22 -1.16 4.03
N VAL A 309 -36.48 -0.16 3.54
CA VAL A 309 -35.20 -0.39 2.84
C VAL A 309 -34.14 -0.94 3.80
N ILE A 310 -34.11 -0.43 5.01
CA ILE A 310 -33.19 -0.91 6.05
C ILE A 310 -33.52 -2.37 6.40
N GLU A 311 -34.79 -2.70 6.62
CA GLU A 311 -35.21 -4.05 7.00
C GLU A 311 -34.92 -5.07 5.89
N ALA A 312 -35.24 -4.76 4.64
CA ALA A 312 -34.94 -5.62 3.50
C ALA A 312 -33.44 -5.87 3.33
N ALA A 313 -32.61 -4.81 3.42
CA ALA A 313 -31.16 -4.94 3.32
C ALA A 313 -30.55 -5.70 4.50
N MET A 314 -31.10 -5.55 5.72
CA MET A 314 -30.65 -6.30 6.90
C MET A 314 -30.99 -7.78 6.79
N GLN A 315 -32.19 -8.14 6.31
CA GLN A 315 -32.60 -9.53 6.14
C GLN A 315 -31.70 -10.25 5.13
N GLU A 316 -31.39 -9.60 4.02
CA GLU A 316 -30.51 -10.20 3.00
C GLU A 316 -29.07 -10.35 3.51
N ALA A 317 -28.54 -9.35 4.21
CA ALA A 317 -27.20 -9.44 4.83
C ALA A 317 -27.12 -10.58 5.87
N GLN A 318 -28.15 -10.76 6.69
CA GLN A 318 -28.22 -11.88 7.64
C GLN A 318 -28.30 -13.24 6.92
N GLN A 319 -29.03 -13.32 5.82
CA GLN A 319 -29.17 -14.55 5.05
C GLN A 319 -27.84 -14.95 4.37
N VAL A 320 -27.10 -14.00 3.88
CA VAL A 320 -25.74 -14.21 3.33
C VAL A 320 -24.82 -14.72 4.44
N GLU A 321 -24.82 -14.08 5.60
CA GLU A 321 -23.98 -14.48 6.75
C GLU A 321 -24.32 -15.89 7.28
N ILE A 322 -25.60 -16.28 7.30
CA ILE A 322 -26.03 -17.63 7.67
C ILE A 322 -25.57 -18.65 6.64
N ASN A 323 -25.69 -18.34 5.35
CA ASN A 323 -25.26 -19.23 4.27
C ASN A 323 -23.75 -19.40 4.22
N GLU A 324 -22.98 -18.38 4.57
CA GLU A 324 -21.51 -18.47 4.65
C GLU A 324 -21.04 -19.27 5.89
N LYS A 325 -21.85 -19.36 6.94
CA LYS A 325 -21.51 -20.07 8.18
C LYS A 325 -22.07 -21.49 8.25
N SER A 326 -22.93 -21.92 7.33
CA SER A 326 -23.50 -23.26 7.27
C SER A 326 -22.66 -24.19 6.38
#